data_9ce5a6293498312acb01d7e52d4fa656
#
_entry.id   9ce5a6293498312acb01d7e52d4fa656
#
_cell.length_a   1.000
_cell.length_b   1.000
_cell.length_c   1.000
_cell.angle_alpha   90.00
_cell.angle_beta   90.00
_cell.angle_gamma   90.00
#
_symmetry.space_group_name_H-M   'P 1'
#
loop_
_entity.id
_entity.type
_entity.pdbx_description
1 polymer ?
#
loop_
_entity_poly.entity_id
_entity_poly.type
_entity_poly.pdbx_seq_one_letter_code
_entity_poly.pdbx_strand_id
1 'polypeptide(L)'
;MCHGLPGQSLLFNGKHKFQNPILQNKLHVKAVTDLLDFLPADVVKSIVVFTEKAEFKTDVPLGVFRVSELVSQIQKFKEEVMTMNRLQFCIGRLEAARLAISWQTDLEHVAHLEQRYGSTD
;
A
#
# COMPACT_ATOMS: atom_id res chain seq x y z
N MET A 1 5.00 -20.13 -1.48
CA MET A 1 4.72 -19.56 -1.94
C MET A 1 4.08 -19.42 -2.26
N CYS A 2 3.75 -19.35 -2.29
CA CYS A 2 3.08 -19.13 -2.67
C CYS A 2 2.78 -19.14 -3.51
N HIS A 3 2.51 -19.69 -3.46
CA HIS A 3 2.37 -19.36 -4.43
C HIS A 3 1.39 -18.54 -4.78
N GLY A 4 0.62 -17.77 -3.94
CA GLY A 4 0.09 -16.77 -4.75
C GLY A 4 1.19 -16.42 -5.68
N LEU A 5 1.10 -16.93 -6.76
CA LEU A 5 2.16 -16.68 -7.72
C LEU A 5 2.17 -15.21 -8.08
N PRO A 6 3.34 -14.65 -8.34
CA PRO A 6 3.41 -13.30 -8.85
C PRO A 6 2.52 -13.17 -10.09
N GLY A 7 1.72 -12.13 -10.14
CA GLY A 7 0.81 -11.93 -11.24
C GLY A 7 -0.51 -12.67 -11.14
N GLN A 8 -0.67 -13.50 -10.14
CA GLN A 8 -1.95 -14.17 -9.94
C GLN A 8 -3.02 -13.14 -9.56
N SER A 9 -4.19 -13.28 -10.15
CA SER A 9 -5.28 -12.32 -9.97
C SER A 9 -6.44 -12.92 -9.20
N LEU A 10 -7.17 -12.06 -8.50
CA LEU A 10 -8.45 -12.44 -7.92
C LEU A 10 -9.55 -12.17 -8.93
N LEU A 11 -10.62 -12.97 -8.87
CA LEU A 11 -11.79 -12.77 -9.71
C LEU A 11 -12.86 -12.04 -8.92
N PHE A 12 -13.38 -10.97 -9.50
CA PHE A 12 -14.45 -10.19 -8.93
C PHE A 12 -15.62 -10.15 -9.89
N ASN A 13 -16.84 -10.22 -9.36
CA ASN A 13 -18.06 -10.26 -10.16
C ASN A 13 -18.02 -11.38 -11.20
N GLY A 14 -17.28 -12.43 -10.88
CA GLY A 14 -17.22 -13.64 -11.65
C GLY A 14 -16.44 -13.59 -12.94
N LYS A 15 -16.02 -12.43 -13.39
CA LYS A 15 -15.49 -12.34 -14.74
C LYS A 15 -14.26 -11.46 -14.91
N HIS A 16 -14.08 -10.48 -14.07
CA HIS A 16 -12.96 -9.56 -14.21
C HIS A 16 -11.80 -10.03 -13.37
N LYS A 17 -10.62 -9.98 -13.96
CA LYS A 17 -9.38 -10.27 -13.25
C LYS A 17 -8.77 -8.96 -12.82
N PHE A 18 -8.40 -8.89 -11.56
CA PHE A 18 -7.67 -7.77 -11.02
C PHE A 18 -6.32 -8.26 -10.54
N GLN A 19 -5.32 -7.40 -10.60
CA GLN A 19 -4.06 -7.71 -9.96
C GLN A 19 -4.33 -7.99 -8.49
N ASN A 20 -3.64 -9.00 -7.93
CA ASN A 20 -3.92 -9.44 -6.58
C ASN A 20 -3.57 -8.34 -5.57
N PRO A 21 -4.56 -7.69 -4.94
CA PRO A 21 -4.28 -6.60 -4.03
C PRO A 21 -3.62 -7.05 -2.74
N ILE A 22 -3.79 -8.31 -2.37
CA ILE A 22 -3.12 -8.86 -1.18
C ILE A 22 -1.61 -8.91 -1.44
N LEU A 23 -1.22 -9.39 -2.60
CA LEU A 23 0.18 -9.45 -2.98
C LEU A 23 0.76 -8.05 -3.13
N GLN A 24 0.03 -7.15 -3.78
CA GLN A 24 0.45 -5.76 -3.90
C GLN A 24 0.68 -5.13 -2.52
N ASN A 25 -0.24 -5.39 -1.59
CA ASN A 25 -0.12 -4.79 -0.28
C ASN A 25 1.05 -5.37 0.52
N LYS A 26 1.42 -6.62 0.28
CA LYS A 26 2.63 -7.18 0.88
C LYS A 26 3.87 -6.39 0.46
N LEU A 27 3.92 -6.00 -0.81
CA LEU A 27 5.03 -5.18 -1.30
C LEU A 27 5.01 -3.78 -0.68
N HIS A 28 3.82 -3.21 -0.48
CA HIS A 28 3.69 -1.92 0.20
C HIS A 28 4.16 -2.01 1.65
N VAL A 29 3.75 -3.06 2.34
CA VAL A 29 4.17 -3.28 3.73
C VAL A 29 5.68 -3.42 3.81
N LYS A 30 6.27 -4.16 2.87
CA LYS A 30 7.72 -4.31 2.84
C LYS A 30 8.40 -2.96 2.63
N ALA A 31 7.90 -2.16 1.71
CA ALA A 31 8.47 -0.84 1.45
C ALA A 31 8.41 0.06 2.68
N VAL A 32 7.27 0.08 3.37
CA VAL A 32 7.10 0.88 4.59
C VAL A 32 8.00 0.35 5.69
N THR A 33 8.06 -0.96 5.86
CA THR A 33 8.89 -1.58 6.88
C THR A 33 10.37 -1.27 6.64
N ASP A 34 10.82 -1.32 5.40
CA ASP A 34 12.20 -0.98 5.06
C ASP A 34 12.49 0.49 5.32
N LEU A 35 11.53 1.36 5.04
CA LEU A 35 11.67 2.79 5.28
C LEU A 35 11.72 3.11 6.77
N LEU A 36 10.92 2.40 7.56
CA LEU A 36 10.84 2.56 9.02
C LEU A 36 11.61 1.45 9.72
N ASP A 37 12.85 1.26 9.31
CA ASP A 37 13.67 0.12 9.72
C ASP A 37 14.05 0.13 11.21
N PHE A 38 13.80 1.22 11.89
CA PHE A 38 14.03 1.35 13.32
C PHE A 38 12.86 0.82 14.16
N LEU A 39 11.77 0.37 13.52
CA LEU A 39 10.61 -0.20 14.23
C LEU A 39 10.71 -1.71 14.30
N PRO A 40 10.07 -2.32 15.31
CA PRO A 40 9.91 -3.78 15.30
C PRO A 40 9.14 -4.25 14.07
N ALA A 41 9.44 -5.46 13.62
CA ALA A 41 8.94 -5.96 12.34
C ALA A 41 7.43 -6.11 12.28
N ASP A 42 6.78 -6.28 13.42
CA ASP A 42 5.34 -6.56 13.47
C ASP A 42 4.49 -5.32 13.71
N VAL A 43 5.08 -4.13 13.70
CA VAL A 43 4.35 -2.90 13.96
C VAL A 43 3.52 -2.46 12.75
N VAL A 44 4.02 -2.73 11.55
CA VAL A 44 3.32 -2.36 10.32
C VAL A 44 2.30 -3.44 9.99
N LYS A 45 1.03 -3.06 10.00
CA LYS A 45 -0.07 -4.00 9.77
C LYS A 45 -0.63 -3.81 8.37
N SER A 46 -1.02 -4.93 7.77
CA SER A 46 -1.62 -4.93 6.43
C SER A 46 -3.12 -5.11 6.55
N ILE A 47 -3.86 -4.20 5.93
CA ILE A 47 -5.31 -4.30 5.82
C ILE A 47 -5.67 -4.04 4.36
N VAL A 48 -6.44 -4.95 3.78
CA VAL A 48 -6.97 -4.79 2.42
C VAL A 48 -8.48 -4.67 2.53
N VAL A 49 -9.05 -3.66 1.92
CA VAL A 49 -10.47 -3.34 2.07
C VAL A 49 -11.13 -3.34 0.71
N PHE A 50 -12.27 -4.01 0.62
CA PHE A 50 -13.10 -4.04 -0.57
C PHE A 50 -14.44 -3.39 -0.27
N THR A 51 -15.08 -2.88 -1.33
CA THR A 51 -16.43 -2.34 -1.19
C THR A 51 -17.42 -3.45 -0.88
N GLU A 52 -18.60 -3.05 -0.43
CA GLU A 52 -19.66 -4.02 -0.10
C GLU A 52 -20.11 -4.81 -1.32
N LYS A 53 -19.89 -4.28 -2.52
CA LYS A 53 -20.30 -4.92 -3.77
C LYS A 53 -19.33 -6.01 -4.22
N ALA A 54 -18.18 -6.14 -3.60
CA ALA A 54 -17.20 -7.14 -3.98
C ALA A 54 -17.72 -8.53 -3.64
N GLU A 55 -17.55 -9.45 -4.59
CA GLU A 55 -17.90 -10.86 -4.39
C GLU A 55 -16.61 -11.68 -4.49
N PHE A 56 -16.45 -12.60 -3.57
CA PHE A 56 -15.28 -13.46 -3.53
C PHE A 56 -15.66 -14.86 -3.97
N LYS A 57 -14.89 -15.41 -4.89
CA LYS A 57 -15.08 -16.76 -5.39
C LYS A 57 -14.54 -17.81 -4.42
N THR A 58 -13.65 -17.41 -3.55
CA THR A 58 -13.03 -18.27 -2.55
C THR A 58 -13.19 -17.64 -1.18
N ASP A 59 -12.79 -18.36 -0.15
CA ASP A 59 -12.79 -17.84 1.20
C ASP A 59 -11.94 -16.58 1.27
N VAL A 60 -12.41 -15.63 2.08
CA VAL A 60 -11.71 -14.35 2.25
C VAL A 60 -10.46 -14.58 3.12
N PRO A 61 -9.29 -14.21 2.63
CA PRO A 61 -8.06 -14.37 3.42
C PRO A 61 -8.05 -13.47 4.66
N LEU A 62 -7.17 -13.80 5.60
CA LEU A 62 -6.95 -12.95 6.76
C LEU A 62 -6.44 -11.59 6.32
N GLY A 63 -6.88 -10.57 7.02
CA GLY A 63 -6.47 -9.19 6.71
C GLY A 63 -7.25 -8.53 5.60
N VAL A 64 -8.24 -9.21 5.04
CA VAL A 64 -9.11 -8.66 3.99
C VAL A 64 -10.50 -8.45 4.57
N PHE A 65 -11.02 -7.26 4.42
CA PHE A 65 -12.29 -6.85 5.03
C PHE A 65 -13.14 -6.08 4.03
N ARG A 66 -14.42 -5.98 4.34
CA ARG A 66 -15.30 -5.03 3.64
C ARG A 66 -15.24 -3.67 4.34
N VAL A 67 -15.65 -2.64 3.64
CA VAL A 67 -15.64 -1.28 4.18
C VAL A 67 -16.39 -1.21 5.51
N SER A 68 -17.53 -1.91 5.61
CA SER A 68 -18.33 -1.92 6.83
C SER A 68 -17.59 -2.48 8.05
N GLU A 69 -16.55 -3.28 7.82
CA GLU A 69 -15.79 -3.90 8.91
C GLU A 69 -14.55 -3.09 9.29
N LEU A 70 -14.17 -2.10 8.48
CA LEU A 70 -12.87 -1.43 8.62
C LEU A 70 -12.71 -0.74 9.96
N VAL A 71 -13.69 0.05 10.38
CA VAL A 71 -13.59 0.81 11.62
C VAL A 71 -13.44 -0.15 12.81
N SER A 72 -14.24 -1.22 12.81
CA SER A 72 -14.18 -2.23 13.85
C SER A 72 -12.79 -2.87 13.92
N GLN A 73 -12.19 -3.16 12.78
CA GLN A 73 -10.87 -3.76 12.74
C GLN A 73 -9.79 -2.80 13.25
N ILE A 74 -9.87 -1.53 12.87
CA ILE A 74 -8.92 -0.53 13.34
C ILE A 74 -9.03 -0.37 14.86
N GLN A 75 -10.23 -0.38 15.38
CA GLN A 75 -10.48 -0.19 16.81
C GLN A 75 -9.98 -1.33 17.69
N LYS A 76 -9.65 -2.47 17.09
CA LYS A 76 -9.04 -3.56 17.83
C LYS A 76 -7.60 -3.29 18.24
N PHE A 77 -6.93 -2.37 17.57
CA PHE A 77 -5.56 -2.00 17.89
C PHE A 77 -5.57 -0.92 18.96
N LYS A 78 -5.47 -1.34 20.22
CA LYS A 78 -5.56 -0.43 21.36
C LYS A 78 -4.26 -0.22 22.09
N GLU A 79 -3.27 -1.08 21.84
CA GLU A 79 -1.99 -0.96 22.50
C GLU A 79 -1.14 0.11 21.85
N GLU A 80 -0.48 0.90 22.67
CA GLU A 80 0.51 1.83 22.16
C GLU A 80 1.76 1.04 21.78
N VAL A 81 2.16 1.14 20.52
CA VAL A 81 3.31 0.41 20.02
C VAL A 81 4.54 1.29 19.88
N MET A 82 4.39 2.59 20.10
CA MET A 82 5.51 3.52 20.01
C MET A 82 5.22 4.78 20.81
N THR A 83 6.30 5.48 21.19
CA THR A 83 6.19 6.77 21.86
C THR A 83 5.75 7.84 20.86
N MET A 84 5.30 8.98 21.39
CA MET A 84 4.96 10.12 20.53
C MET A 84 6.16 10.61 19.74
N ASN A 85 7.33 10.64 20.36
CA ASN A 85 8.55 11.04 19.65
C ASN A 85 8.85 10.11 18.49
N ARG A 86 8.71 8.82 18.70
CA ARG A 86 8.93 7.84 17.62
C ARG A 86 7.89 7.98 16.52
N LEU A 87 6.66 8.25 16.90
CA LEU A 87 5.61 8.50 15.91
C LEU A 87 5.94 9.71 15.04
N GLN A 88 6.38 10.80 15.65
CA GLN A 88 6.79 11.99 14.90
C GLN A 88 7.94 11.70 13.97
N PHE A 89 8.88 10.87 14.40
CA PHE A 89 10.00 10.46 13.57
C PHE A 89 9.51 9.66 12.35
N CYS A 90 8.54 8.75 12.55
CA CYS A 90 7.95 8.00 11.46
C CYS A 90 7.27 8.92 10.45
N ILE A 91 6.48 9.85 10.95
CA ILE A 91 5.77 10.80 10.08
C ILE A 91 6.79 11.60 9.25
N GLY A 92 7.83 12.08 9.88
CA GLY A 92 8.88 12.82 9.18
C GLY A 92 9.56 11.99 8.11
N ARG A 93 9.86 10.73 8.41
CA ARG A 93 10.49 9.83 7.46
C ARG A 93 9.59 9.56 6.26
N LEU A 94 8.31 9.32 6.51
CA LEU A 94 7.34 9.08 5.45
C LEU A 94 7.14 10.32 4.57
N GLU A 95 7.05 11.49 5.19
CA GLU A 95 6.89 12.74 4.45
C GLU A 95 8.12 13.04 3.59
N ALA A 96 9.30 12.81 4.12
CA ALA A 96 10.54 13.01 3.36
C ALA A 96 10.58 12.09 2.13
N ALA A 97 10.19 10.83 2.29
CA ALA A 97 10.14 9.88 1.19
C ALA A 97 9.10 10.29 0.15
N ARG A 98 7.93 10.73 0.61
CA ARG A 98 6.87 11.20 -0.28
C ARG A 98 7.33 12.39 -1.11
N LEU A 99 8.00 13.33 -0.49
CA LEU A 99 8.51 14.52 -1.18
C LEU A 99 9.58 14.14 -2.20
N ALA A 100 10.47 13.22 -1.86
CA ALA A 100 11.50 12.77 -2.77
C ALA A 100 10.90 12.12 -4.02
N ILE A 101 9.88 11.30 -3.85
CA ILE A 101 9.19 10.67 -4.97
C ILE A 101 8.48 11.72 -5.83
N SER A 102 7.83 12.68 -5.20
CA SER A 102 7.15 13.77 -5.90
C SER A 102 8.12 14.59 -6.74
N TRP A 103 9.27 14.93 -6.19
CA TRP A 103 10.31 15.65 -6.91
C TRP A 103 10.79 14.87 -8.14
N GLN A 104 11.04 13.59 -7.95
CA GLN A 104 11.48 12.73 -9.05
C GLN A 104 10.42 12.67 -10.15
N THR A 105 9.17 12.52 -9.78
CA THR A 105 8.06 12.48 -10.73
C THR A 105 7.97 13.77 -11.51
N ASP A 106 8.10 14.92 -10.83
CA ASP A 106 8.06 16.22 -11.48
C ASP A 106 9.19 16.37 -12.48
N LEU A 107 10.40 15.98 -12.10
CA LEU A 107 11.54 16.06 -12.99
C LEU A 107 11.36 15.16 -14.21
N GLU A 108 10.87 13.96 -14.01
CA GLU A 108 10.61 13.05 -15.11
C GLU A 108 9.55 13.59 -16.05
N HIS A 109 8.52 14.22 -15.49
CA HIS A 109 7.46 14.82 -16.28
C HIS A 109 7.99 15.98 -17.14
N VAL A 110 8.80 16.84 -16.55
CA VAL A 110 9.40 17.96 -17.28
C VAL A 110 10.30 17.42 -18.39
N ALA A 111 11.13 16.45 -18.08
CA ALA A 111 12.03 15.87 -19.08
C ALA A 111 11.23 15.26 -20.24
N HIS A 112 10.11 14.60 -19.92
CA HIS A 112 9.26 14.02 -20.96
C HIS A 112 8.65 15.10 -21.85
N LEU A 113 8.22 16.21 -21.27
CA LEU A 113 7.67 17.32 -22.04
C LEU A 113 8.73 17.95 -22.93
N GLU A 114 9.93 18.08 -22.43
CA GLU A 114 11.03 18.62 -23.24
C GLU A 114 11.34 17.73 -24.43
N GLN A 115 11.32 16.42 -24.25
CA GLN A 115 11.51 15.49 -25.36
C GLN A 115 10.40 15.61 -26.40
N ARG A 116 9.19 15.94 -25.95
CA ARG A 116 8.04 16.01 -26.84
C ARG A 116 7.96 17.35 -27.56
N TYR A 117 8.29 18.43 -26.88
CA TYR A 117 8.02 19.78 -27.37
C TYR A 117 9.23 20.69 -27.35
N GLY A 118 10.22 20.36 -26.56
CA GLY A 118 11.29 21.28 -26.23
C GLY A 118 12.32 21.46 -27.32
N SER A 119 12.40 20.61 -28.30
CA SER A 119 13.42 20.66 -29.31
C SER A 119 12.95 21.44 -30.55
N THR A 120 12.04 22.32 -30.38
CA THR A 120 11.43 23.02 -31.49
C THR A 120 12.18 24.27 -31.89
N ASP A 121 13.32 24.41 -31.45
CA ASP A 121 14.08 25.61 -31.83
C ASP A 121 14.57 25.58 -33.21
#